data_128327bf92ab00a2cd45f056eab6efca
#
_entry.id   128327bf92ab00a2cd45f056eab6efca
#
_cell.length_a   1.000
_cell.length_b   1.000
_cell.length_c   1.000
_cell.angle_alpha   90.00
_cell.angle_beta   90.00
_cell.angle_gamma   90.00
#
_symmetry.space_group_name_H-M   'P 1'
#
loop_
_entity.id
_entity.type
_entity.pdbx_description
1 polymer ?
#
loop_
_entity_poly.entity_id
_entity_poly.type
_entity_poly.pdbx_seq_one_letter_code
_entity_poly.pdbx_strand_id
1 'polypeptide(L)'
;MNEFDDIRPFQDSEVPDALARLISDPELLNLLLSRQFPLLYNVSPILFSAVARPFLRRHLHSLTKNVSTVSDFQSHMTSRLTEVLHRTTDNYEFSGLEHLDPDKAYLFMSNHRDIALDPAIVNLGLVNIGRETVRIAIGDNLLSKPFASDLMRINKSFTVKRSVKTRRDKLDALKHLSKYIRQSIKQDNVCIWIAQAEGRAKDGVDKTDTALLKMLALSKDLDQSFALAARDLNIIPVAISYEYD
;
A
#
# COMPACT_ATOMS: atom_id res chain seq x y z
N MET A 1 2.70 -13.03 20.33
CA MET A 1 3.20 -12.01 19.35
C MET A 1 3.44 -12.75 18.07
N ASN A 2 2.88 -12.28 16.95
CA ASN A 2 3.10 -12.90 15.65
C ASN A 2 4.52 -12.54 15.17
N GLU A 3 5.20 -13.46 14.48
CA GLU A 3 6.56 -13.26 13.96
C GLU A 3 6.70 -11.97 13.13
N PHE A 4 5.62 -11.52 12.46
CA PHE A 4 5.63 -10.38 11.54
C PHE A 4 4.91 -9.13 12.06
N ASP A 5 4.64 -9.03 13.37
CA ASP A 5 3.93 -7.88 13.96
C ASP A 5 4.61 -6.53 13.67
N ASP A 6 5.93 -6.55 13.46
CA ASP A 6 6.76 -5.39 13.17
C ASP A 6 6.65 -4.87 11.73
N ILE A 7 6.19 -5.71 10.79
CA ILE A 7 6.08 -5.32 9.36
C ILE A 7 4.68 -5.50 8.78
N ARG A 8 3.83 -6.36 9.32
CA ARG A 8 2.50 -6.69 8.77
C ARG A 8 1.53 -5.51 8.73
N PRO A 9 0.51 -5.53 7.86
CA PRO A 9 -0.65 -4.65 7.94
C PRO A 9 -1.41 -4.82 9.25
N PHE A 10 -2.32 -3.91 9.54
CA PHE A 10 -3.29 -4.10 10.63
C PHE A 10 -4.28 -5.22 10.33
N GLN A 11 -4.74 -5.86 11.38
CA GLN A 11 -5.87 -6.80 11.38
C GLN A 11 -7.17 -6.04 11.69
N ASP A 12 -8.32 -6.65 11.43
CA ASP A 12 -9.63 -6.03 11.64
C ASP A 12 -9.81 -5.48 13.06
N SER A 13 -9.35 -6.22 14.08
CA SER A 13 -9.43 -5.79 15.49
C SER A 13 -8.62 -4.53 15.81
N GLU A 14 -7.64 -4.15 14.96
CA GLU A 14 -6.79 -2.98 15.15
C GLU A 14 -7.35 -1.73 14.42
N VAL A 15 -8.30 -1.91 13.49
CA VAL A 15 -8.84 -0.85 12.64
C VAL A 15 -9.55 0.26 13.43
N PRO A 16 -10.44 -0.03 14.38
CA PRO A 16 -11.13 1.02 15.13
C PRO A 16 -10.18 1.96 15.88
N ASP A 17 -9.17 1.40 16.55
CA ASP A 17 -8.18 2.18 17.30
C ASP A 17 -7.28 3.00 16.37
N ALA A 18 -6.86 2.44 15.24
CA ALA A 18 -6.07 3.15 14.25
C ALA A 18 -6.86 4.29 13.60
N LEU A 19 -8.13 4.10 13.28
CA LEU A 19 -9.02 5.16 12.79
C LEU A 19 -9.21 6.27 13.85
N ALA A 20 -9.40 5.90 15.12
CA ALA A 20 -9.54 6.88 16.21
C ALA A 20 -8.27 7.76 16.34
N ARG A 21 -7.07 7.17 16.18
CA ARG A 21 -5.81 7.93 16.15
C ARG A 21 -5.75 8.84 14.91
N LEU A 22 -6.05 8.31 13.73
CA LEU A 22 -6.04 9.07 12.47
C LEU A 22 -6.93 10.32 12.51
N ILE A 23 -8.21 10.17 12.88
CA ILE A 23 -9.16 11.30 12.92
C ILE A 23 -8.87 12.30 14.04
N SER A 24 -7.96 11.96 14.96
CA SER A 24 -7.54 12.81 16.06
C SER A 24 -6.17 13.44 15.85
N ASP A 25 -5.41 12.99 14.84
CA ASP A 25 -4.04 13.46 14.58
C ASP A 25 -4.04 14.91 14.09
N PRO A 26 -3.38 15.84 14.83
CA PRO A 26 -3.40 17.26 14.48
C PRO A 26 -2.68 17.57 13.16
N GLU A 27 -1.67 16.79 12.81
CA GLU A 27 -0.88 17.01 11.60
C GLU A 27 -1.68 16.60 10.36
N LEU A 28 -2.35 15.43 10.41
CA LEU A 28 -3.28 15.00 9.37
C LEU A 28 -4.41 16.01 9.18
N LEU A 29 -5.06 16.45 10.27
CA LEU A 29 -6.14 17.42 10.20
C LEU A 29 -5.68 18.75 9.58
N ASN A 30 -4.49 19.23 9.93
CA ASN A 30 -3.92 20.43 9.32
C ASN A 30 -3.61 20.26 7.83
N LEU A 31 -3.07 19.10 7.46
CA LEU A 31 -2.81 18.77 6.06
C LEU A 31 -4.10 18.79 5.23
N LEU A 32 -5.17 18.20 5.75
CA LEU A 32 -6.47 18.20 5.09
C LEU A 32 -7.05 19.62 4.98
N LEU A 33 -7.00 20.41 6.07
CA LEU A 33 -7.48 21.77 6.08
C LEU A 33 -6.71 22.69 5.12
N SER A 34 -5.39 22.56 5.06
CA SER A 34 -4.56 23.34 4.15
C SER A 34 -4.82 23.03 2.68
N ARG A 35 -5.17 21.77 2.38
CA ARG A 35 -5.52 21.33 1.02
C ARG A 35 -6.92 21.76 0.61
N GLN A 36 -7.89 21.63 1.53
CA GLN A 36 -9.30 21.93 1.26
C GLN A 36 -9.59 23.44 1.25
N PHE A 37 -8.93 24.19 2.10
CA PHE A 37 -9.16 25.62 2.31
C PHE A 37 -7.85 26.44 2.30
N PRO A 38 -7.08 26.40 1.19
CA PRO A 38 -5.74 26.99 1.15
C PRO A 38 -5.74 28.49 1.46
N LEU A 39 -6.71 29.25 0.97
CA LEU A 39 -6.79 30.69 1.19
C LEU A 39 -7.00 31.02 2.68
N LEU A 40 -7.97 30.37 3.34
CA LEU A 40 -8.28 30.60 4.75
C LEU A 40 -7.14 30.12 5.66
N TYR A 41 -6.56 28.97 5.33
CA TYR A 41 -5.45 28.40 6.07
C TYR A 41 -4.22 29.34 6.03
N ASN A 42 -3.89 29.92 4.87
CA ASN A 42 -2.74 30.80 4.71
C ASN A 42 -2.87 32.18 5.44
N VAL A 43 -4.10 32.66 5.66
CA VAL A 43 -4.33 33.92 6.41
C VAL A 43 -3.93 33.77 7.88
N SER A 44 -4.36 32.70 8.54
CA SER A 44 -4.01 32.38 9.94
C SER A 44 -4.12 30.89 10.22
N PRO A 45 -3.04 30.12 10.01
CA PRO A 45 -3.06 28.66 10.21
C PRO A 45 -3.51 28.26 11.63
N ILE A 46 -3.06 29.00 12.64
CA ILE A 46 -3.35 28.68 14.04
C ILE A 46 -4.83 28.89 14.37
N LEU A 47 -5.35 30.08 14.07
CA LEU A 47 -6.73 30.44 14.38
C LEU A 47 -7.72 29.60 13.56
N PHE A 48 -7.47 29.47 12.26
CA PHE A 48 -8.31 28.65 11.38
C PHE A 48 -8.33 27.19 11.82
N SER A 49 -7.16 26.60 12.14
CA SER A 49 -7.09 25.23 12.61
C SER A 49 -7.79 25.03 13.96
N ALA A 50 -7.68 25.98 14.88
CA ALA A 50 -8.33 25.89 16.18
C ALA A 50 -9.86 25.79 16.05
N VAL A 51 -10.46 26.53 15.10
CA VAL A 51 -11.88 26.50 14.84
C VAL A 51 -12.30 25.34 13.97
N ALA A 52 -11.56 25.05 12.89
CA ALA A 52 -11.98 24.10 11.86
C ALA A 52 -11.72 22.62 12.22
N ARG A 53 -10.69 22.31 13.03
CA ARG A 53 -10.37 20.92 13.43
C ARG A 53 -11.51 20.17 14.10
N PRO A 54 -12.27 20.72 15.07
CA PRO A 54 -13.38 20.02 15.69
C PRO A 54 -14.46 19.60 14.67
N PHE A 55 -14.78 20.49 13.72
CA PHE A 55 -15.74 20.22 12.66
C PHE A 55 -15.24 19.15 11.69
N LEU A 56 -13.98 19.26 11.24
CA LEU A 56 -13.36 18.26 10.38
C LEU A 56 -13.30 16.90 11.07
N ARG A 57 -12.88 16.86 12.34
CA ARG A 57 -12.86 15.62 13.13
C ARG A 57 -14.23 14.98 13.22
N ARG A 58 -15.30 15.77 13.52
CA ARG A 58 -16.66 15.26 13.56
C ARG A 58 -17.11 14.73 12.20
N HIS A 59 -16.76 15.43 11.13
CA HIS A 59 -17.05 14.99 9.76
C HIS A 59 -16.34 13.65 9.43
N LEU A 60 -15.03 13.54 9.69
CA LEU A 60 -14.26 12.31 9.50
C LEU A 60 -14.82 11.16 10.33
N HIS A 61 -15.19 11.41 11.59
CA HIS A 61 -15.83 10.42 12.44
C HIS A 61 -17.16 9.93 11.83
N SER A 62 -17.95 10.83 11.26
CA SER A 62 -19.20 10.45 10.57
C SER A 62 -18.95 9.59 9.34
N LEU A 63 -17.90 9.85 8.58
CA LEU A 63 -17.51 9.05 7.41
C LEU A 63 -16.99 7.66 7.77
N THR A 64 -16.32 7.54 8.92
CA THR A 64 -15.67 6.28 9.33
C THR A 64 -16.49 5.46 10.35
N LYS A 65 -17.67 5.94 10.78
CA LYS A 65 -18.47 5.29 11.84
C LYS A 65 -18.86 3.83 11.53
N ASN A 66 -18.97 3.47 10.26
CA ASN A 66 -19.33 2.13 9.80
C ASN A 66 -18.11 1.32 9.33
N VAL A 67 -16.90 1.86 9.49
CA VAL A 67 -15.65 1.19 9.11
C VAL A 67 -15.09 0.48 10.35
N SER A 68 -15.22 -0.82 10.39
CA SER A 68 -14.78 -1.67 11.51
C SER A 68 -13.74 -2.71 11.10
N THR A 69 -13.62 -2.98 9.80
CA THR A 69 -12.70 -3.96 9.24
C THR A 69 -11.78 -3.33 8.19
N VAL A 70 -10.71 -4.02 7.87
CA VAL A 70 -9.82 -3.65 6.75
C VAL A 70 -10.60 -3.65 5.43
N SER A 71 -11.51 -4.60 5.25
CA SER A 71 -12.35 -4.69 4.06
C SER A 71 -13.29 -3.48 3.90
N ASP A 72 -13.91 -3.03 5.01
CA ASP A 72 -14.75 -1.80 4.98
C ASP A 72 -13.92 -0.60 4.53
N PHE A 73 -12.71 -0.45 5.10
CA PHE A 73 -11.80 0.64 4.73
C PHE A 73 -11.41 0.57 3.25
N GLN A 74 -11.04 -0.62 2.76
CA GLN A 74 -10.68 -0.85 1.36
C GLN A 74 -11.84 -0.51 0.40
N SER A 75 -13.05 -0.92 0.74
CA SER A 75 -14.26 -0.62 -0.05
C SER A 75 -14.50 0.89 -0.14
N HIS A 76 -14.29 1.60 0.98
CA HIS A 76 -14.39 3.06 1.03
C HIS A 76 -13.34 3.75 0.14
N MET A 77 -12.09 3.28 0.22
CA MET A 77 -10.99 3.80 -0.61
C MET A 77 -11.21 3.52 -2.10
N THR A 78 -11.65 2.33 -2.46
CA THR A 78 -11.98 1.95 -3.85
C THR A 78 -13.08 2.84 -4.43
N SER A 79 -14.16 3.07 -3.67
CA SER A 79 -15.25 3.96 -4.11
C SER A 79 -14.76 5.39 -4.35
N ARG A 80 -13.89 5.91 -3.47
CA ARG A 80 -13.30 7.24 -3.64
C ARG A 80 -12.35 7.32 -4.83
N LEU A 81 -11.52 6.29 -5.02
CA LEU A 81 -10.64 6.22 -6.19
C LEU A 81 -11.45 6.22 -7.49
N THR A 82 -12.49 5.41 -7.57
CA THR A 82 -13.38 5.35 -8.74
C THR A 82 -14.00 6.71 -9.03
N GLU A 83 -14.50 7.42 -8.01
CA GLU A 83 -15.04 8.77 -8.15
C GLU A 83 -13.98 9.75 -8.70
N VAL A 84 -12.75 9.70 -8.18
CA VAL A 84 -11.65 10.55 -8.64
C VAL A 84 -11.30 10.23 -10.09
N LEU A 85 -11.13 8.97 -10.44
CA LEU A 85 -10.81 8.56 -11.82
C LEU A 85 -11.88 9.02 -12.81
N HIS A 86 -13.16 8.84 -12.50
CA HIS A 86 -14.27 9.32 -13.35
C HIS A 86 -14.28 10.84 -13.58
N ARG A 87 -13.68 11.61 -12.67
CA ARG A 87 -13.65 13.07 -12.77
C ARG A 87 -12.38 13.61 -13.40
N THR A 88 -11.31 12.82 -13.42
CA THR A 88 -9.96 13.29 -13.78
C THR A 88 -9.33 12.56 -14.95
N THR A 89 -9.96 11.48 -15.43
CA THR A 89 -9.49 10.69 -16.57
C THR A 89 -10.60 10.47 -17.56
N ASP A 90 -10.26 10.51 -18.86
CA ASP A 90 -11.24 10.26 -19.93
C ASP A 90 -11.58 8.78 -20.01
N ASN A 91 -10.59 7.90 -19.84
CA ASN A 91 -10.78 6.45 -19.82
C ASN A 91 -9.64 5.74 -19.08
N TYR A 92 -9.90 4.51 -18.60
CA TYR A 92 -8.89 3.60 -18.11
C TYR A 92 -9.28 2.16 -18.44
N GLU A 93 -8.30 1.33 -18.76
CA GLU A 93 -8.51 -0.06 -19.14
C GLU A 93 -7.64 -1.01 -18.34
N PHE A 94 -8.17 -2.21 -18.11
CA PHE A 94 -7.44 -3.32 -17.54
C PHE A 94 -7.42 -4.48 -18.52
N SER A 95 -6.25 -5.11 -18.70
CA SER A 95 -6.10 -6.28 -19.54
C SER A 95 -5.33 -7.37 -18.83
N GLY A 96 -5.57 -8.63 -19.18
CA GLY A 96 -4.89 -9.80 -18.62
C GLY A 96 -5.44 -10.30 -17.30
N LEU A 97 -6.39 -9.60 -16.67
CA LEU A 97 -7.02 -10.01 -15.41
C LEU A 97 -7.85 -11.30 -15.58
N GLU A 98 -8.38 -11.53 -16.76
CA GLU A 98 -9.15 -12.73 -17.14
C GLU A 98 -8.33 -14.03 -17.10
N HIS A 99 -7.00 -13.93 -17.08
CA HIS A 99 -6.09 -15.07 -17.00
C HIS A 99 -5.72 -15.48 -15.57
N LEU A 100 -6.18 -14.71 -14.57
CA LEU A 100 -5.89 -15.00 -13.18
C LEU A 100 -6.77 -16.14 -12.67
N ASP A 101 -6.14 -17.19 -12.13
CA ASP A 101 -6.83 -18.26 -11.44
C ASP A 101 -7.43 -17.74 -10.12
N PRO A 102 -8.76 -17.81 -9.90
CA PRO A 102 -9.41 -17.22 -8.73
C PRO A 102 -8.91 -17.82 -7.40
N ASP A 103 -8.43 -19.06 -7.42
CA ASP A 103 -8.01 -19.77 -6.21
C ASP A 103 -6.53 -19.56 -5.84
N LYS A 104 -5.79 -18.80 -6.65
CA LYS A 104 -4.36 -18.55 -6.42
C LYS A 104 -4.06 -17.13 -6.00
N ALA A 105 -3.14 -17.01 -5.05
CA ALA A 105 -2.49 -15.73 -4.75
C ALA A 105 -1.31 -15.46 -5.70
N TYR A 106 -1.10 -14.19 -5.99
CA TYR A 106 -0.10 -13.69 -6.93
C TYR A 106 0.77 -12.60 -6.31
N LEU A 107 2.03 -12.55 -6.74
CA LEU A 107 2.91 -11.40 -6.52
C LEU A 107 2.86 -10.52 -7.78
N PHE A 108 2.10 -9.45 -7.74
CA PHE A 108 2.07 -8.43 -8.79
C PHE A 108 3.30 -7.54 -8.68
N MET A 109 4.13 -7.54 -9.72
CA MET A 109 5.34 -6.72 -9.81
C MET A 109 5.19 -5.73 -10.94
N SER A 110 5.11 -4.43 -10.62
CA SER A 110 4.89 -3.39 -11.62
C SER A 110 6.09 -2.45 -11.78
N ASN A 111 6.14 -1.75 -12.91
CA ASN A 111 6.86 -0.49 -12.99
C ASN A 111 6.33 0.48 -11.91
N HIS A 112 7.06 1.55 -11.63
CA HIS A 112 6.71 2.48 -10.54
C HIS A 112 6.70 3.92 -11.04
N ARG A 113 5.50 4.46 -11.24
CA ARG A 113 5.25 5.83 -11.71
C ARG A 113 4.72 6.72 -10.59
N ASP A 114 3.76 6.22 -9.80
CA ASP A 114 3.16 6.96 -8.68
C ASP A 114 3.13 6.12 -7.40
N ILE A 115 3.42 6.78 -6.25
CA ILE A 115 3.51 6.10 -4.96
C ILE A 115 2.17 5.51 -4.51
N ALA A 116 1.08 6.23 -4.81
CA ALA A 116 -0.26 5.88 -4.34
C ALA A 116 -1.12 5.25 -5.45
N LEU A 117 -1.05 5.79 -6.67
CA LEU A 117 -1.92 5.35 -7.76
C LEU A 117 -1.55 3.97 -8.28
N ASP A 118 -0.26 3.62 -8.39
CA ASP A 118 0.12 2.31 -8.94
C ASP A 118 -0.55 1.15 -8.20
N PRO A 119 -0.37 0.97 -6.87
CA PRO A 119 -1.05 -0.09 -6.15
C PRO A 119 -2.57 0.09 -6.08
N ALA A 120 -3.06 1.34 -6.10
CA ALA A 120 -4.48 1.62 -6.06
C ALA A 120 -5.21 1.19 -7.34
N ILE A 121 -4.59 1.39 -8.52
CA ILE A 121 -5.11 0.95 -9.82
C ILE A 121 -5.07 -0.58 -9.91
N VAL A 122 -4.01 -1.24 -9.45
CA VAL A 122 -3.97 -2.71 -9.38
C VAL A 122 -5.10 -3.24 -8.50
N ASN A 123 -5.32 -2.63 -7.34
CA ASN A 123 -6.44 -2.98 -6.45
C ASN A 123 -7.80 -2.79 -7.12
N LEU A 124 -7.99 -1.67 -7.83
CA LEU A 124 -9.25 -1.41 -8.56
C LEU A 124 -9.51 -2.48 -9.62
N GLY A 125 -8.48 -2.86 -10.40
CA GLY A 125 -8.59 -3.94 -11.37
C GLY A 125 -9.00 -5.27 -10.75
N LEU A 126 -8.41 -5.63 -9.61
CA LEU A 126 -8.74 -6.85 -8.88
C LEU A 126 -10.16 -6.84 -8.32
N VAL A 127 -10.58 -5.72 -7.73
CA VAL A 127 -11.96 -5.55 -7.21
C VAL A 127 -12.99 -5.66 -8.34
N ASN A 128 -12.71 -5.11 -9.53
CA ASN A 128 -13.61 -5.19 -10.68
C ASN A 128 -13.88 -6.63 -11.16
N ILE A 129 -12.96 -7.56 -10.90
CA ILE A 129 -13.14 -8.99 -11.18
C ILE A 129 -13.55 -9.81 -9.95
N GLY A 130 -13.99 -9.14 -8.87
CA GLY A 130 -14.47 -9.78 -7.65
C GLY A 130 -13.39 -10.35 -6.73
N ARG A 131 -12.12 -9.92 -6.88
CA ARG A 131 -11.01 -10.34 -6.01
C ARG A 131 -10.76 -9.36 -4.88
N GLU A 132 -10.14 -9.85 -3.82
CA GLU A 132 -9.65 -8.98 -2.74
C GLU A 132 -8.47 -8.11 -3.19
N THR A 133 -8.31 -7.00 -2.49
CA THR A 133 -7.16 -6.10 -2.62
C THR A 133 -5.87 -6.77 -2.14
N VAL A 134 -4.73 -6.32 -2.68
CA VAL A 134 -3.40 -6.84 -2.36
C VAL A 134 -2.85 -6.29 -1.03
N ARG A 135 -1.88 -6.99 -0.44
CA ARG A 135 -0.93 -6.40 0.51
C ARG A 135 0.12 -5.59 -0.25
N ILE A 136 0.40 -4.36 0.19
CA ILE A 136 1.24 -3.41 -0.54
C ILE A 136 2.60 -3.26 0.14
N ALA A 137 3.69 -3.52 -0.59
CA ALA A 137 5.06 -3.30 -0.09
C ALA A 137 5.41 -1.81 -0.07
N ILE A 138 5.72 -1.23 1.10
CA ILE A 138 6.13 0.16 1.24
C ILE A 138 7.41 0.33 2.05
N GLY A 139 8.24 1.29 1.69
CA GLY A 139 9.44 1.61 2.45
C GLY A 139 9.12 2.29 3.79
N ASP A 140 9.89 1.97 4.84
CA ASP A 140 9.77 2.55 6.18
C ASP A 140 9.95 4.07 6.23
N ASN A 141 10.59 4.66 5.23
CA ASN A 141 10.70 6.11 5.06
C ASN A 141 9.35 6.82 4.87
N LEU A 142 8.33 6.12 4.35
CA LEU A 142 6.97 6.66 4.20
C LEU A 142 6.17 6.62 5.51
N LEU A 143 6.65 5.87 6.50
CA LEU A 143 6.00 5.67 7.80
C LEU A 143 6.57 6.57 8.91
N SER A 144 7.31 7.61 8.54
CA SER A 144 7.97 8.51 9.50
C SER A 144 6.99 9.29 10.39
N LYS A 145 5.74 9.46 9.95
CA LYS A 145 4.68 10.13 10.69
C LYS A 145 3.65 9.11 11.20
N PRO A 146 3.18 9.22 12.46
CA PRO A 146 2.23 8.27 13.05
C PRO A 146 0.97 8.10 12.20
N PHE A 147 0.36 9.19 11.73
CA PHE A 147 -0.84 9.11 10.89
C PHE A 147 -0.58 8.41 9.54
N ALA A 148 0.60 8.61 8.95
CA ALA A 148 0.95 7.94 7.69
C ALA A 148 1.14 6.44 7.93
N SER A 149 1.76 6.05 9.04
CA SER A 149 1.89 4.66 9.45
C SER A 149 0.52 3.99 9.65
N ASP A 150 -0.38 4.62 10.43
CA ASP A 150 -1.72 4.09 10.64
C ASP A 150 -2.50 3.96 9.33
N LEU A 151 -2.51 5.01 8.50
CA LEU A 151 -3.20 5.01 7.21
C LEU A 151 -2.71 3.91 6.28
N MET A 152 -1.39 3.76 6.13
CA MET A 152 -0.79 2.75 5.25
C MET A 152 -1.06 1.34 5.76
N ARG A 153 -0.94 1.09 7.07
CA ARG A 153 -1.17 -0.23 7.65
C ARG A 153 -2.64 -0.67 7.61
N ILE A 154 -3.60 0.26 7.77
CA ILE A 154 -5.03 -0.05 7.51
C ILE A 154 -5.24 -0.37 6.03
N ASN A 155 -4.51 0.30 5.14
CA ASN A 155 -4.57 0.08 3.69
C ASN A 155 -3.80 -1.17 3.23
N LYS A 156 -3.70 -2.20 4.07
CA LYS A 156 -2.99 -3.47 3.79
C LYS A 156 -1.51 -3.30 3.44
N SER A 157 -0.86 -2.17 3.79
CA SER A 157 0.57 -2.00 3.52
C SER A 157 1.42 -2.71 4.57
N PHE A 158 2.49 -3.35 4.12
CA PHE A 158 3.52 -3.93 4.96
C PHE A 158 4.87 -3.26 4.73
N THR A 159 5.71 -3.25 5.76
CA THR A 159 6.90 -2.42 5.82
C THR A 159 8.13 -3.10 5.25
N VAL A 160 8.79 -2.46 4.29
CA VAL A 160 10.14 -2.78 3.82
C VAL A 160 11.13 -1.94 4.61
N LYS A 161 11.89 -2.57 5.52
CA LYS A 161 12.89 -1.90 6.35
C LYS A 161 14.12 -1.51 5.53
N ARG A 162 14.26 -0.24 5.22
CA ARG A 162 15.38 0.35 4.45
C ARG A 162 16.36 1.12 5.33
N SER A 163 15.88 1.65 6.46
CA SER A 163 16.66 2.50 7.39
C SER A 163 17.69 1.74 8.23
N VAL A 164 17.85 0.43 8.01
CA VAL A 164 18.75 -0.44 8.76
C VAL A 164 20.21 -0.16 8.42
N LYS A 165 21.05 0.06 9.46
CA LYS A 165 22.41 0.60 9.28
C LYS A 165 23.46 -0.45 9.00
N THR A 166 23.40 -1.64 9.65
CA THR A 166 24.44 -2.64 9.50
C THR A 166 24.15 -3.61 8.36
N ARG A 167 25.21 -4.15 7.73
CA ARG A 167 25.05 -5.14 6.64
C ARG A 167 24.34 -6.42 7.13
N ARG A 168 24.59 -6.83 8.36
CA ARG A 168 23.97 -8.01 8.96
C ARG A 168 22.46 -7.79 9.16
N ASP A 169 22.10 -6.69 9.85
CA ASP A 169 20.70 -6.38 10.11
C ASP A 169 19.92 -6.17 8.81
N LYS A 170 20.57 -5.59 7.77
CA LYS A 170 19.96 -5.45 6.45
C LYS A 170 19.66 -6.82 5.83
N LEU A 171 20.58 -7.78 5.92
CA LEU A 171 20.34 -9.12 5.42
C LEU A 171 19.23 -9.83 6.19
N ASP A 172 19.20 -9.69 7.52
CA ASP A 172 18.19 -10.29 8.37
C ASP A 172 16.81 -9.68 8.08
N ALA A 173 16.71 -8.35 7.90
CA ALA A 173 15.49 -7.68 7.49
C ALA A 173 14.99 -8.15 6.11
N LEU A 174 15.89 -8.34 5.14
CA LEU A 174 15.53 -8.85 3.81
C LEU A 174 15.07 -10.32 3.85
N LYS A 175 15.68 -11.16 4.68
CA LYS A 175 15.22 -12.55 4.90
C LYS A 175 13.84 -12.57 5.54
N HIS A 176 13.62 -11.74 6.56
CA HIS A 176 12.34 -11.60 7.24
C HIS A 176 11.24 -11.15 6.27
N LEU A 177 11.51 -10.13 5.45
CA LEU A 177 10.63 -9.67 4.39
C LEU A 177 10.31 -10.76 3.36
N SER A 178 11.34 -11.47 2.88
CA SER A 178 11.17 -12.59 1.94
C SER A 178 10.27 -13.68 2.52
N LYS A 179 10.46 -14.03 3.80
CA LYS A 179 9.64 -15.01 4.50
C LYS A 179 8.18 -14.54 4.62
N TYR A 180 7.95 -13.28 4.96
CA TYR A 180 6.61 -12.70 5.00
C TYR A 180 5.88 -12.76 3.65
N ILE A 181 6.58 -12.37 2.56
CA ILE A 181 6.03 -12.43 1.21
C ILE A 181 5.65 -13.88 0.84
N ARG A 182 6.55 -14.83 1.09
CA ARG A 182 6.30 -16.25 0.79
C ARG A 182 5.14 -16.81 1.61
N GLN A 183 5.06 -16.48 2.90
CA GLN A 183 3.93 -16.87 3.75
C GLN A 183 2.62 -16.29 3.22
N SER A 184 2.60 -15.00 2.90
CA SER A 184 1.39 -14.33 2.37
C SER A 184 0.85 -15.02 1.12
N ILE A 185 1.72 -15.41 0.18
CA ILE A 185 1.31 -16.07 -1.06
C ILE A 185 0.94 -17.54 -0.82
N LYS A 186 1.78 -18.30 -0.12
CA LYS A 186 1.66 -19.77 -0.05
C LYS A 186 0.74 -20.27 1.08
N GLN A 187 0.66 -19.55 2.19
CA GLN A 187 -0.08 -20.00 3.37
C GLN A 187 -1.35 -19.19 3.59
N ASP A 188 -1.24 -17.84 3.52
CA ASP A 188 -2.40 -16.96 3.72
C ASP A 188 -3.29 -16.87 2.46
N ASN A 189 -2.78 -17.28 1.30
CA ASN A 189 -3.42 -17.13 -0.03
C ASN A 189 -3.82 -15.68 -0.33
N VAL A 190 -2.95 -14.71 0.03
CA VAL A 190 -3.19 -13.27 -0.17
C VAL A 190 -2.23 -12.71 -1.21
N CYS A 191 -2.77 -12.00 -2.18
CA CYS A 191 -1.99 -11.34 -3.22
C CYS A 191 -1.13 -10.19 -2.64
N ILE A 192 0.01 -9.94 -3.28
CA ILE A 192 0.94 -8.87 -2.93
C ILE A 192 1.19 -8.00 -4.15
N TRP A 193 1.35 -6.69 -3.93
CA TRP A 193 1.92 -5.77 -4.88
C TRP A 193 3.30 -5.28 -4.41
N ILE A 194 4.26 -5.25 -5.33
CA ILE A 194 5.59 -4.70 -5.13
C ILE A 194 6.06 -3.97 -6.38
N ALA A 195 6.71 -2.82 -6.22
CA ALA A 195 7.38 -2.14 -7.32
C ALA A 195 8.61 -2.92 -7.78
N GLN A 196 8.88 -2.96 -9.09
CA GLN A 196 10.01 -3.69 -9.68
C GLN A 196 11.40 -3.15 -9.32
N ALA A 197 11.45 -1.91 -8.81
CA ALA A 197 12.68 -1.26 -8.36
C ALA A 197 12.40 -0.30 -7.20
N GLU A 198 13.45 0.12 -6.51
CA GLU A 198 13.36 1.14 -5.48
C GLU A 198 13.21 2.53 -6.10
N GLY A 199 12.14 3.24 -5.70
CA GLY A 199 11.83 4.57 -6.20
C GLY A 199 11.12 4.57 -7.56
N ARG A 200 10.58 5.74 -7.92
CA ARG A 200 9.88 5.93 -9.19
C ARG A 200 10.88 6.12 -10.33
N ALA A 201 10.56 5.57 -11.50
CA ALA A 201 11.32 5.82 -12.73
C ALA A 201 11.06 7.27 -13.21
N LYS A 202 12.02 8.16 -12.96
CA LYS A 202 11.92 9.59 -13.34
C LYS A 202 12.37 9.88 -14.76
N ASP A 203 13.09 8.95 -15.36
CA ASP A 203 13.65 9.04 -16.72
C ASP A 203 12.86 8.24 -17.75
N GLY A 204 11.72 7.68 -17.35
CA GLY A 204 10.88 6.84 -18.20
C GLY A 204 11.48 5.46 -18.50
N VAL A 205 12.64 5.12 -17.91
CA VAL A 205 13.31 3.82 -18.15
C VAL A 205 12.95 2.84 -17.03
N ASP A 206 12.11 1.87 -17.37
CA ASP A 206 11.69 0.82 -16.46
C ASP A 206 12.67 -0.35 -16.44
N LYS A 207 13.37 -0.52 -15.33
CA LYS A 207 14.28 -1.65 -15.11
C LYS A 207 13.95 -2.39 -13.83
N THR A 208 13.81 -3.70 -13.92
CA THR A 208 13.65 -4.55 -12.73
C THR A 208 14.97 -4.65 -11.98
N ASP A 209 14.94 -4.33 -10.69
CA ASP A 209 16.12 -4.47 -9.83
C ASP A 209 16.39 -5.95 -9.54
N THR A 210 17.59 -6.40 -9.94
CA THR A 210 18.02 -7.78 -9.69
C THR A 210 18.19 -8.08 -8.19
N ALA A 211 18.46 -7.07 -7.36
CA ALA A 211 18.52 -7.23 -5.90
C ALA A 211 17.14 -7.58 -5.33
N LEU A 212 16.04 -7.01 -5.88
CA LEU A 212 14.69 -7.38 -5.53
C LEU A 212 14.39 -8.84 -5.81
N LEU A 213 14.75 -9.33 -7.02
CA LEU A 213 14.53 -10.74 -7.37
C LEU A 213 15.34 -11.67 -6.45
N LYS A 214 16.58 -11.31 -6.11
CA LYS A 214 17.39 -12.06 -5.15
C LYS A 214 16.77 -12.06 -3.76
N MET A 215 16.23 -10.92 -3.31
CA MET A 215 15.54 -10.80 -2.03
C MET A 215 14.35 -11.76 -1.95
N LEU A 216 13.52 -11.83 -2.97
CA LEU A 216 12.36 -12.73 -3.02
C LEU A 216 12.70 -14.22 -2.83
N ALA A 217 13.93 -14.60 -3.16
CA ALA A 217 14.42 -15.97 -3.02
C ALA A 217 15.19 -16.24 -1.70
N LEU A 218 15.36 -15.24 -0.80
CA LEU A 218 16.13 -15.44 0.44
C LEU A 218 15.50 -16.42 1.42
N SER A 219 14.18 -16.61 1.36
CA SER A 219 13.43 -17.53 2.23
C SER A 219 13.08 -18.85 1.54
N LYS A 220 13.72 -19.17 0.40
CA LYS A 220 13.54 -20.45 -0.26
C LYS A 220 14.11 -21.59 0.58
N ASP A 221 13.62 -22.81 0.35
CA ASP A 221 14.19 -24.01 0.95
C ASP A 221 15.62 -24.25 0.46
N LEU A 222 16.45 -24.88 1.30
CA LEU A 222 17.89 -25.06 1.00
C LEU A 222 18.13 -25.78 -0.35
N ASP A 223 17.30 -26.79 -0.64
CA ASP A 223 17.42 -27.60 -1.84
C ASP A 223 16.67 -27.04 -3.05
N GLN A 224 15.98 -25.91 -2.88
CA GLN A 224 15.19 -25.30 -3.93
C GLN A 224 16.05 -24.43 -4.84
N SER A 225 15.89 -24.59 -6.17
CA SER A 225 16.51 -23.68 -7.12
C SER A 225 15.87 -22.29 -7.09
N PHE A 226 16.61 -21.26 -7.55
CA PHE A 226 16.06 -19.90 -7.67
C PHE A 226 14.81 -19.85 -8.56
N ALA A 227 14.80 -20.57 -9.67
CA ALA A 227 13.68 -20.60 -10.61
C ALA A 227 12.42 -21.20 -9.96
N LEU A 228 12.55 -22.27 -9.19
CA LEU A 228 11.43 -22.86 -8.45
C LEU A 228 10.93 -21.91 -7.35
N ALA A 229 11.83 -21.25 -6.64
CA ALA A 229 11.47 -20.29 -5.60
C ALA A 229 10.69 -19.08 -6.16
N ALA A 230 11.06 -18.59 -7.34
CA ALA A 230 10.36 -17.53 -8.06
C ALA A 230 8.99 -18.01 -8.57
N ARG A 231 8.93 -19.23 -9.14
CA ARG A 231 7.68 -19.82 -9.61
C ARG A 231 6.66 -20.00 -8.49
N ASP A 232 7.09 -20.36 -7.28
CA ASP A 232 6.21 -20.51 -6.10
C ASP A 232 5.52 -19.22 -5.67
N LEU A 233 6.02 -18.06 -6.08
CA LEU A 233 5.42 -16.77 -5.77
C LEU A 233 4.39 -16.33 -6.82
N ASN A 234 4.14 -17.12 -7.86
CA ASN A 234 3.19 -16.78 -8.93
C ASN A 234 3.37 -15.33 -9.41
N ILE A 235 4.60 -14.95 -9.78
CA ILE A 235 4.92 -13.55 -10.14
C ILE A 235 4.20 -13.18 -11.43
N ILE A 236 3.40 -12.11 -11.38
CA ILE A 236 2.74 -11.49 -12.51
C ILE A 236 3.39 -10.13 -12.76
N PRO A 237 4.08 -9.96 -13.89
CA PRO A 237 4.54 -8.63 -14.29
C PRO A 237 3.34 -7.77 -14.71
N VAL A 238 3.30 -6.54 -14.21
CA VAL A 238 2.25 -5.56 -14.48
C VAL A 238 2.89 -4.32 -15.10
N ALA A 239 2.36 -3.87 -16.22
CA ALA A 239 2.72 -2.59 -16.81
C ALA A 239 1.61 -1.57 -16.51
N ILE A 240 1.99 -0.44 -15.90
CA ILE A 240 1.11 0.70 -15.64
C ILE A 240 1.58 1.85 -16.52
N SER A 241 0.66 2.42 -17.27
CA SER A 241 0.91 3.56 -18.14
C SER A 241 -0.09 4.67 -17.85
N TYR A 242 0.41 5.88 -17.77
CA TYR A 242 -0.39 7.10 -17.68
C TYR A 242 -0.18 7.91 -18.96
N GLU A 243 -1.19 8.65 -19.39
CA GLU A 243 -1.08 9.51 -20.58
C GLU A 243 -0.08 10.64 -20.35
N TYR A 244 -0.08 11.18 -19.12
CA TYR A 244 0.88 12.18 -18.67
C TYR A 244 1.67 11.64 -17.48
N ASP A 245 2.99 11.56 -17.66
CA ASP A 245 3.97 11.10 -16.66
C ASP A 245 4.67 12.31 -16.00
#